data_8ffbe279f946d96aa66cd4859577cbd2
#
_entry.id   8ffbe279f946d96aa66cd4859577cbd2
#
_cell.length_a   1.000
_cell.length_b   1.000
_cell.length_c   1.000
_cell.angle_alpha   90.00
_cell.angle_beta   90.00
_cell.angle_gamma   90.00
#
_symmetry.space_group_name_H-M   'P 1'
#
loop_
_entity.id
_entity.type
_entity.pdbx_description
1 polymer ?
#
loop_
_entity_poly.entity_id
_entity_poly.type
_entity_poly.pdbx_seq_one_letter_code
_entity_poly.pdbx_strand_id
1 'polypeptide(L)'
;SEIGVYEYQASDVVKKGRLKPGQMIAVDTTTGDLLMPEDIDNMLKTRHPYKQWLKEHAKHLGSQLQEKPQIIKPMEDGDLKTAEKMFNVSFEECDQIIRVLAEGAQEAVGSMGDDTPLPVLSRQTRALYDYFRQQFAQVTNPPIDPLREQIVMSLGTCFGREKNMFEEKPDHADRLLIDSPVLSTNKFNQLLEMDDPNYAHTIIDLNYPASSSLQKELEAVCQKAVDAVRNGKVVIVLSDRQI
;
A
#
# COMPACT_ATOMS: atom_id res chain seq x y z
N SER A 1 19.93 -5.98 -27.94
CA SER A 1 20.96 -6.69 -28.70
C SER A 1 20.92 -6.20 -30.13
N GLU A 2 22.06 -5.89 -30.68
CA GLU A 2 22.22 -5.42 -32.05
C GLU A 2 22.80 -6.54 -32.91
N ILE A 3 22.36 -6.62 -34.17
CA ILE A 3 22.86 -7.59 -35.12
C ILE A 3 24.10 -7.00 -35.79
N GLY A 4 25.16 -7.80 -35.95
CA GLY A 4 26.37 -7.38 -36.65
C GLY A 4 27.41 -6.63 -35.82
N VAL A 5 27.26 -6.60 -34.50
CA VAL A 5 28.21 -5.94 -33.57
C VAL A 5 29.51 -6.75 -33.41
N TYR A 6 29.43 -8.06 -33.63
CA TYR A 6 30.56 -8.98 -33.51
C TYR A 6 30.65 -9.87 -34.73
N GLU A 7 31.86 -9.97 -35.32
CA GLU A 7 32.14 -10.89 -36.43
C GLU A 7 32.38 -12.30 -35.91
N TYR A 8 31.64 -13.27 -36.44
CA TYR A 8 31.77 -14.68 -36.09
C TYR A 8 31.65 -15.59 -37.32
N GLN A 9 32.24 -16.75 -37.25
CA GLN A 9 32.06 -17.78 -38.28
C GLN A 9 30.80 -18.57 -37.97
N ALA A 10 29.99 -18.85 -39.01
CA ALA A 10 28.74 -19.59 -38.83
C ALA A 10 28.94 -21.01 -38.24
N SER A 11 30.10 -21.61 -38.47
CA SER A 11 30.52 -22.89 -37.89
C SER A 11 30.69 -22.88 -36.39
N ASP A 12 30.96 -21.71 -35.79
CA ASP A 12 31.25 -21.58 -34.37
C ASP A 12 30.01 -21.36 -33.53
N VAL A 13 28.85 -21.24 -34.19
CA VAL A 13 27.57 -20.99 -33.52
C VAL A 13 27.00 -22.32 -33.00
N VAL A 14 27.05 -22.50 -31.68
CA VAL A 14 26.50 -23.67 -30.99
C VAL A 14 24.97 -23.60 -30.87
N LYS A 15 24.44 -22.41 -30.59
CA LYS A 15 23.00 -22.21 -30.41
C LYS A 15 22.57 -20.81 -30.77
N LYS A 16 21.40 -20.69 -31.40
CA LYS A 16 20.70 -19.44 -31.63
C LYS A 16 19.37 -19.43 -30.88
N GLY A 17 19.01 -18.30 -30.34
CA GLY A 17 17.76 -18.16 -29.60
C GLY A 17 17.36 -16.72 -29.39
N ARG A 18 16.20 -16.55 -28.78
CA ARG A 18 15.66 -15.25 -28.39
C ARG A 18 15.20 -15.31 -26.93
N LEU A 19 15.61 -14.35 -26.15
CA LEU A 19 15.06 -14.16 -24.79
C LEU A 19 13.64 -13.62 -24.87
N LYS A 20 12.74 -14.21 -24.12
CA LYS A 20 11.39 -13.69 -23.93
C LYS A 20 11.42 -12.54 -22.89
N PRO A 21 10.40 -11.69 -22.84
CA PRO A 21 10.28 -10.69 -21.78
C PRO A 21 10.40 -11.33 -20.39
N GLY A 22 11.18 -10.72 -19.51
CA GLY A 22 11.44 -11.21 -18.17
C GLY A 22 12.49 -12.33 -18.05
N GLN A 23 13.00 -12.86 -19.17
CA GLN A 23 14.08 -13.84 -19.14
C GLN A 23 15.46 -13.18 -19.14
N MET A 24 16.40 -13.84 -18.49
CA MET A 24 17.79 -13.40 -18.37
C MET A 24 18.73 -14.53 -18.83
N ILE A 25 19.82 -14.15 -19.44
CA ILE A 25 20.95 -15.02 -19.73
C ILE A 25 22.20 -14.41 -19.09
N ALA A 26 23.05 -15.23 -18.50
CA ALA A 26 24.28 -14.76 -17.91
C ALA A 26 25.47 -15.64 -18.33
N VAL A 27 26.65 -15.07 -18.36
CA VAL A 27 27.91 -15.79 -18.57
C VAL A 27 28.80 -15.52 -17.36
N ASP A 28 29.21 -16.58 -16.69
CA ASP A 28 30.24 -16.47 -15.66
C ASP A 28 31.61 -16.43 -16.37
N THR A 29 32.22 -15.27 -16.36
CA THR A 29 33.54 -15.06 -17.02
C THR A 29 34.69 -15.75 -16.29
N THR A 30 34.48 -16.22 -15.07
CA THR A 30 35.49 -16.93 -14.28
C THR A 30 35.51 -18.41 -14.63
N THR A 31 34.34 -19.02 -14.77
CA THR A 31 34.20 -20.45 -15.11
C THR A 31 33.98 -20.71 -16.59
N GLY A 32 33.48 -19.71 -17.34
CA GLY A 32 33.07 -19.84 -18.73
C GLY A 32 31.66 -20.41 -18.90
N ASP A 33 30.92 -20.60 -17.81
CA ASP A 33 29.60 -21.19 -17.85
C ASP A 33 28.55 -20.24 -18.43
N LEU A 34 27.69 -20.78 -19.28
CA LEU A 34 26.53 -20.10 -19.81
C LEU A 34 25.29 -20.50 -19.02
N LEU A 35 24.75 -19.55 -18.25
CA LEU A 35 23.54 -19.73 -17.46
C LEU A 35 22.31 -19.35 -18.29
N MET A 36 21.46 -20.31 -18.55
CA MET A 36 20.17 -20.09 -19.19
C MET A 36 19.13 -19.60 -18.18
N PRO A 37 17.99 -19.03 -18.60
CA PRO A 37 16.98 -18.50 -17.70
C PRO A 37 16.53 -19.49 -16.61
N GLU A 38 16.39 -20.77 -16.98
CA GLU A 38 15.98 -21.84 -16.06
C GLU A 38 17.05 -22.16 -15.02
N ASP A 39 18.33 -22.08 -15.41
CA ASP A 39 19.45 -22.31 -14.50
C ASP A 39 19.52 -21.21 -13.46
N ILE A 40 19.36 -19.94 -13.90
CA ILE A 40 19.33 -18.78 -13.01
C ILE A 40 18.15 -18.85 -12.05
N ASP A 41 16.96 -19.15 -12.56
CA ASP A 41 15.75 -19.29 -11.75
C ASP A 41 15.91 -20.39 -10.68
N ASN A 42 16.44 -21.56 -11.08
CA ASN A 42 16.66 -22.66 -10.16
C ASN A 42 17.71 -22.31 -9.10
N MET A 43 18.81 -21.72 -9.50
CA MET A 43 19.86 -21.26 -8.59
C MET A 43 19.30 -20.28 -7.55
N LEU A 44 18.51 -19.30 -7.96
CA LEU A 44 17.92 -18.31 -7.06
C LEU A 44 16.86 -18.94 -6.14
N LYS A 45 15.97 -19.77 -6.69
CA LYS A 45 14.89 -20.42 -5.91
C LYS A 45 15.39 -21.41 -4.86
N THR A 46 16.53 -22.06 -5.13
CA THR A 46 17.09 -23.09 -4.25
C THR A 46 18.15 -22.54 -3.28
N ARG A 47 18.53 -21.29 -3.42
CA ARG A 47 19.58 -20.66 -2.61
C ARG A 47 19.26 -20.71 -1.11
N HIS A 48 18.00 -20.47 -0.76
CA HIS A 48 17.49 -20.56 0.59
C HIS A 48 16.09 -21.21 0.62
N PRO A 49 15.64 -21.73 1.75
CA PRO A 49 14.31 -22.35 1.88
C PRO A 49 13.22 -21.27 2.06
N TYR A 50 13.08 -20.35 1.10
CA TYR A 50 12.16 -19.20 1.18
C TYR A 50 10.72 -19.59 1.50
N LYS A 51 10.23 -20.69 0.91
CA LYS A 51 8.87 -21.17 1.17
C LYS A 51 8.68 -21.56 2.64
N GLN A 52 9.70 -22.15 3.25
CA GLN A 52 9.67 -22.51 4.66
C GLN A 52 9.71 -21.25 5.53
N TRP A 53 10.57 -20.29 5.22
CA TRP A 53 10.65 -19.00 5.94
C TRP A 53 9.32 -18.27 5.94
N LEU A 54 8.65 -18.15 4.78
CA LEU A 54 7.32 -17.54 4.68
C LEU A 54 6.28 -18.31 5.51
N LYS A 55 6.30 -19.64 5.47
CA LYS A 55 5.36 -20.47 6.23
C LYS A 55 5.53 -20.32 7.75
N GLU A 56 6.77 -20.19 8.21
CA GLU A 56 7.11 -20.17 9.64
C GLU A 56 6.96 -18.78 10.25
N HIS A 57 7.24 -17.73 9.49
CA HIS A 57 7.36 -16.37 10.02
C HIS A 57 6.25 -15.43 9.58
N ALA A 58 5.64 -15.62 8.40
CA ALA A 58 4.58 -14.74 7.94
C ALA A 58 3.31 -14.92 8.79
N LYS A 59 2.75 -13.81 9.23
CA LYS A 59 1.52 -13.76 10.05
C LYS A 59 0.39 -13.17 9.21
N HIS A 60 -0.82 -13.68 9.38
CA HIS A 60 -2.01 -13.15 8.72
C HIS A 60 -2.96 -12.54 9.76
N LEU A 61 -3.28 -11.29 9.62
CA LEU A 61 -4.19 -10.60 10.56
C LEU A 61 -5.57 -11.25 10.57
N GLY A 62 -6.06 -11.70 9.40
CA GLY A 62 -7.38 -12.33 9.27
C GLY A 62 -7.56 -13.64 10.05
N SER A 63 -6.49 -14.42 10.26
CA SER A 63 -6.56 -15.71 10.97
C SER A 63 -6.53 -15.59 12.50
N GLN A 64 -6.28 -14.39 13.03
CA GLN A 64 -6.21 -14.11 14.46
C GLN A 64 -7.46 -13.38 14.99
N LEU A 65 -8.44 -13.12 14.13
CA LEU A 65 -9.67 -12.45 14.50
C LEU A 65 -10.52 -13.34 15.42
N GLN A 66 -10.57 -13.00 16.70
CA GLN A 66 -11.68 -13.44 17.54
C GLN A 66 -12.94 -12.72 17.05
N GLU A 67 -13.88 -13.46 16.51
CA GLU A 67 -15.16 -12.97 15.99
C GLU A 67 -16.09 -12.53 17.14
N LYS A 68 -15.73 -11.45 17.79
CA LYS A 68 -16.70 -10.71 18.61
C LYS A 68 -17.09 -9.46 17.83
N PRO A 69 -18.28 -9.43 17.21
CA PRO A 69 -18.74 -8.21 16.59
C PRO A 69 -18.79 -7.12 17.65
N GLN A 70 -17.99 -6.07 17.48
CA GLN A 70 -18.18 -4.86 18.26
C GLN A 70 -19.49 -4.24 17.80
N ILE A 71 -20.47 -4.22 18.66
CA ILE A 71 -21.71 -3.47 18.44
C ILE A 71 -21.33 -2.00 18.60
N ILE A 72 -21.07 -1.33 17.50
CA ILE A 72 -20.90 0.12 17.48
C ILE A 72 -22.29 0.69 17.74
N LYS A 73 -22.47 1.39 18.86
CA LYS A 73 -23.73 2.10 19.12
C LYS A 73 -23.89 3.17 18.04
N PRO A 74 -25.05 3.25 17.37
CA PRO A 74 -25.33 4.34 16.46
C PRO A 74 -25.21 5.68 17.18
N MET A 75 -24.66 6.68 16.51
CA MET A 75 -24.73 8.06 16.98
C MET A 75 -26.18 8.54 17.02
N GLU A 76 -26.53 9.40 17.95
CA GLU A 76 -27.80 10.11 17.92
C GLU A 76 -27.82 11.08 16.72
N ASP A 77 -29.00 11.33 16.15
CA ASP A 77 -29.12 12.14 14.92
C ASP A 77 -28.47 13.53 14.99
N GLY A 78 -28.47 14.13 16.18
CA GLY A 78 -27.84 15.43 16.41
C GLY A 78 -26.30 15.38 16.34
N ASP A 79 -25.74 14.35 16.95
CA ASP A 79 -24.29 14.10 16.97
C ASP A 79 -23.80 13.65 15.61
N LEU A 80 -24.57 12.82 14.89
CA LEU A 80 -24.27 12.41 13.53
C LEU A 80 -24.13 13.61 12.59
N LYS A 81 -25.11 14.53 12.59
CA LYS A 81 -25.08 15.75 11.77
C LYS A 81 -23.90 16.66 12.13
N THR A 82 -23.53 16.69 13.38
CA THR A 82 -22.38 17.45 13.85
C THR A 82 -21.08 16.83 13.31
N ALA A 83 -20.94 15.51 13.43
CA ALA A 83 -19.80 14.77 12.90
C ALA A 83 -19.69 14.90 11.37
N GLU A 84 -20.79 14.76 10.63
CA GLU A 84 -20.81 14.97 9.17
C GLU A 84 -20.28 16.35 8.78
N LYS A 85 -20.69 17.40 9.49
CA LYS A 85 -20.19 18.75 9.25
C LYS A 85 -18.71 18.92 9.61
N MET A 86 -18.28 18.34 10.72
CA MET A 86 -16.88 18.39 11.16
C MET A 86 -15.94 17.74 10.15
N PHE A 87 -16.32 16.59 9.64
CA PHE A 87 -15.54 15.83 8.65
C PHE A 87 -15.88 16.22 7.21
N ASN A 88 -16.68 17.26 7.01
CA ASN A 88 -17.09 17.76 5.71
C ASN A 88 -17.73 16.68 4.80
N VAL A 89 -18.46 15.74 5.41
CA VAL A 89 -19.16 14.68 4.69
C VAL A 89 -20.43 15.24 4.06
N SER A 90 -20.50 15.19 2.73
CA SER A 90 -21.65 15.67 1.96
C SER A 90 -22.69 14.55 1.74
N PHE A 91 -23.88 14.95 1.29
CA PHE A 91 -24.92 14.00 0.88
C PHE A 91 -24.42 13.10 -0.26
N GLU A 92 -23.72 13.67 -1.23
CA GLU A 92 -23.14 12.93 -2.36
C GLU A 92 -22.13 11.90 -1.89
N GLU A 93 -21.31 12.23 -0.91
CA GLU A 93 -20.32 11.32 -0.35
C GLU A 93 -21.00 10.17 0.39
N CYS A 94 -22.05 10.46 1.16
CA CYS A 94 -22.88 9.42 1.79
C CYS A 94 -23.52 8.48 0.76
N ASP A 95 -24.09 9.04 -0.31
CA ASP A 95 -24.85 8.27 -1.32
C ASP A 95 -23.94 7.52 -2.31
N GLN A 96 -22.87 8.16 -2.79
CA GLN A 96 -22.08 7.63 -3.89
C GLN A 96 -20.85 6.85 -3.42
N ILE A 97 -20.37 7.07 -2.20
CA ILE A 97 -19.18 6.43 -1.66
C ILE A 97 -19.53 5.53 -0.49
N ILE A 98 -20.03 6.09 0.61
CA ILE A 98 -20.23 5.35 1.85
C ILE A 98 -21.30 4.26 1.67
N ARG A 99 -22.41 4.59 1.04
CA ARG A 99 -23.48 3.61 0.78
C ARG A 99 -23.02 2.47 -0.12
N VAL A 100 -22.25 2.76 -1.17
CA VAL A 100 -21.71 1.75 -2.09
C VAL A 100 -20.79 0.79 -1.35
N LEU A 101 -19.92 1.30 -0.47
CA LEU A 101 -19.07 0.48 0.37
C LEU A 101 -19.89 -0.37 1.36
N ALA A 102 -20.90 0.24 2.01
CA ALA A 102 -21.66 -0.41 3.08
C ALA A 102 -22.63 -1.46 2.57
N GLU A 103 -23.37 -1.17 1.49
CA GLU A 103 -24.41 -2.04 0.94
C GLU A 103 -23.86 -3.01 -0.11
N GLY A 104 -22.94 -2.52 -0.96
CA GLY A 104 -22.40 -3.29 -2.08
C GLY A 104 -21.16 -4.10 -1.74
N ALA A 105 -20.51 -3.83 -0.61
CA ALA A 105 -19.21 -4.39 -0.24
C ALA A 105 -18.16 -4.28 -1.37
N GLN A 106 -18.22 -3.20 -2.15
CA GLN A 106 -17.35 -2.93 -3.28
C GLN A 106 -16.81 -1.50 -3.19
N GLU A 107 -15.72 -1.25 -3.86
CA GLU A 107 -15.13 0.09 -3.91
C GLU A 107 -16.01 1.03 -4.74
N ALA A 108 -16.18 2.27 -4.24
CA ALA A 108 -16.87 3.31 -4.99
C ALA A 108 -16.01 3.74 -6.18
N VAL A 109 -16.65 3.88 -7.35
CA VAL A 109 -15.98 4.33 -8.58
C VAL A 109 -16.12 5.84 -8.68
N GLY A 110 -14.98 6.52 -8.84
CA GLY A 110 -14.90 7.96 -9.02
C GLY A 110 -14.19 8.35 -10.31
N SER A 111 -14.36 9.58 -10.73
CA SER A 111 -13.62 10.18 -11.83
C SER A 111 -12.64 11.22 -11.28
N MET A 112 -11.38 11.13 -11.68
CA MET A 112 -10.43 12.23 -11.49
C MET A 112 -10.60 13.23 -12.64
N GLY A 113 -10.58 14.54 -12.32
CA GLY A 113 -10.71 15.58 -13.36
C GLY A 113 -12.14 16.05 -13.56
N ASP A 114 -12.91 16.17 -12.48
CA ASP A 114 -14.19 16.85 -12.49
C ASP A 114 -13.99 18.35 -12.83
N ASP A 115 -14.56 18.77 -13.95
CA ASP A 115 -14.49 20.15 -14.44
C ASP A 115 -15.61 21.05 -13.89
N THR A 116 -16.42 20.56 -12.95
CA THR A 116 -17.48 21.33 -12.30
C THR A 116 -16.89 22.55 -11.61
N PRO A 117 -17.34 23.77 -11.95
CA PRO A 117 -16.84 25.00 -11.31
C PRO A 117 -17.17 25.02 -9.81
N LEU A 118 -16.23 25.48 -9.00
CA LEU A 118 -16.49 25.70 -7.59
C LEU A 118 -17.44 26.89 -7.41
N PRO A 119 -18.44 26.80 -6.50
CA PRO A 119 -19.39 27.86 -6.25
C PRO A 119 -18.74 29.00 -5.46
N VAL A 120 -18.22 30.02 -6.16
CA VAL A 120 -17.43 31.13 -5.60
C VAL A 120 -18.16 31.96 -4.54
N LEU A 121 -19.49 31.95 -4.54
CA LEU A 121 -20.31 32.68 -3.56
C LEU A 121 -20.79 31.80 -2.39
N SER A 122 -20.46 30.53 -2.39
CA SER A 122 -20.80 29.64 -1.30
C SER A 122 -19.98 29.94 -0.05
N ARG A 123 -20.63 29.83 1.11
CA ARG A 123 -19.96 29.88 2.42
C ARG A 123 -19.58 28.49 2.94
N GLN A 124 -19.90 27.42 2.20
CA GLN A 124 -19.53 26.05 2.57
C GLN A 124 -18.07 25.82 2.23
N THR A 125 -17.34 25.29 3.19
CA THR A 125 -15.98 24.83 2.96
C THR A 125 -16.01 23.54 2.15
N ARG A 126 -15.03 23.36 1.27
CA ARG A 126 -14.81 22.15 0.49
C ARG A 126 -13.54 21.47 0.99
N ALA A 127 -13.44 20.17 0.80
CA ALA A 127 -12.21 19.44 1.08
C ALA A 127 -11.05 19.96 0.22
N LEU A 128 -9.84 19.90 0.75
CA LEU A 128 -8.67 20.49 0.06
C LEU A 128 -8.46 19.90 -1.34
N TYR A 129 -8.70 18.60 -1.53
CA TYR A 129 -8.54 17.92 -2.81
C TYR A 129 -9.51 18.44 -3.91
N ASP A 130 -10.64 19.03 -3.56
CA ASP A 130 -11.59 19.62 -4.52
C ASP A 130 -11.01 20.82 -5.28
N TYR A 131 -9.95 21.43 -4.74
CA TYR A 131 -9.28 22.58 -5.37
C TYR A 131 -8.18 22.16 -6.36
N PHE A 132 -7.86 20.86 -6.45
CA PHE A 132 -6.84 20.36 -7.36
C PHE A 132 -7.51 19.67 -8.55
N ARG A 133 -6.95 19.93 -9.73
CA ARG A 133 -7.44 19.38 -11.00
C ARG A 133 -6.31 18.71 -11.75
N GLN A 134 -6.63 17.60 -12.36
CA GLN A 134 -5.71 16.96 -13.28
C GLN A 134 -5.61 17.78 -14.57
N GLN A 135 -4.39 18.10 -15.00
CA GLN A 135 -4.14 18.94 -16.17
C GLN A 135 -3.80 18.17 -17.45
N PHE A 136 -3.70 16.86 -17.39
CA PHE A 136 -3.42 16.02 -18.52
C PHE A 136 -4.43 14.87 -18.64
N ALA A 137 -4.64 14.38 -19.86
CA ALA A 137 -5.48 13.22 -20.08
C ALA A 137 -4.82 11.97 -19.51
N GLN A 138 -5.59 11.19 -18.74
CA GLN A 138 -5.16 9.92 -18.18
C GLN A 138 -6.08 8.82 -18.64
N VAL A 139 -5.51 7.66 -18.97
CA VAL A 139 -6.30 6.48 -19.32
C VAL A 139 -7.00 5.95 -18.05
N THR A 140 -8.32 5.90 -18.08
CA THR A 140 -9.13 5.39 -16.97
C THR A 140 -9.06 3.87 -16.84
N ASN A 141 -8.90 3.17 -17.97
CA ASN A 141 -8.74 1.72 -18.04
C ASN A 141 -7.42 1.38 -18.75
N PRO A 142 -6.29 1.31 -18.03
CA PRO A 142 -5.03 0.90 -18.62
C PRO A 142 -5.16 -0.54 -19.17
N PRO A 143 -4.48 -0.91 -20.27
CA PRO A 143 -4.56 -2.22 -20.88
C PRO A 143 -3.85 -3.26 -20.00
N ILE A 144 -4.57 -3.80 -19.03
CA ILE A 144 -4.11 -4.85 -18.12
C ILE A 144 -4.87 -6.12 -18.49
N ASP A 145 -4.12 -7.17 -18.82
CA ASP A 145 -4.71 -8.49 -19.06
C ASP A 145 -5.08 -9.19 -17.73
N PRO A 146 -6.01 -10.17 -17.73
CA PRO A 146 -6.47 -10.84 -16.50
C PRO A 146 -5.38 -11.53 -15.69
N LEU A 147 -4.29 -11.96 -16.30
CA LEU A 147 -3.15 -12.59 -15.59
C LEU A 147 -2.33 -11.54 -14.86
N ARG A 148 -2.15 -10.40 -15.48
CA ARG A 148 -1.39 -9.29 -14.91
C ARG A 148 -2.19 -8.55 -13.84
N GLU A 149 -3.51 -8.54 -13.96
CA GLU A 149 -4.43 -7.90 -13.02
C GLU A 149 -4.21 -8.42 -11.59
N GLN A 150 -4.05 -9.72 -11.39
CA GLN A 150 -3.80 -10.33 -10.09
C GLN A 150 -2.51 -9.83 -9.42
N ILE A 151 -1.55 -9.38 -10.19
CA ILE A 151 -0.25 -8.90 -9.70
C ILE A 151 -0.30 -7.40 -9.44
N VAL A 152 -0.83 -6.61 -10.39
CA VAL A 152 -0.77 -5.15 -10.36
C VAL A 152 -1.94 -4.48 -9.67
N MET A 153 -3.06 -5.21 -9.50
CA MET A 153 -4.30 -4.73 -8.86
C MET A 153 -4.53 -5.35 -7.49
N SER A 154 -3.58 -6.11 -6.96
CA SER A 154 -3.69 -6.66 -5.61
C SER A 154 -3.70 -5.54 -4.57
N LEU A 155 -4.69 -5.59 -3.67
CA LEU A 155 -4.78 -4.74 -2.48
C LEU A 155 -4.03 -5.33 -1.28
N GLY A 156 -3.53 -6.56 -1.42
CA GLY A 156 -2.75 -7.22 -0.37
C GLY A 156 -1.49 -6.42 -0.06
N THR A 157 -1.24 -6.21 1.22
CA THR A 157 -0.06 -5.49 1.70
C THR A 157 0.47 -6.13 2.98
N CYS A 158 1.59 -5.64 3.48
CA CYS A 158 2.17 -6.17 4.70
C CYS A 158 2.73 -5.06 5.59
N PHE A 159 2.69 -5.30 6.90
CA PHE A 159 3.35 -4.49 7.91
C PHE A 159 4.53 -5.25 8.53
N GLY A 160 5.44 -4.52 9.09
CA GLY A 160 6.56 -5.05 9.85
C GLY A 160 7.82 -4.23 9.68
N ARG A 161 8.77 -4.43 10.59
CA ARG A 161 10.04 -3.71 10.55
C ARG A 161 10.82 -4.07 9.29
N GLU A 162 11.23 -3.06 8.54
CA GLU A 162 12.15 -3.25 7.41
C GLU A 162 13.50 -3.78 7.90
N LYS A 163 14.03 -4.76 7.19
CA LYS A 163 15.34 -5.36 7.44
C LYS A 163 16.33 -4.90 6.36
N ASN A 164 17.59 -5.24 6.52
CA ASN A 164 18.60 -4.93 5.53
C ASN A 164 18.35 -5.70 4.22
N MET A 165 17.94 -5.01 3.16
CA MET A 165 17.60 -5.60 1.87
C MET A 165 18.77 -6.32 1.17
N PHE A 166 20.01 -6.09 1.61
CA PHE A 166 21.20 -6.77 1.07
C PHE A 166 21.52 -8.08 1.80
N GLU A 167 20.73 -8.47 2.79
CA GLU A 167 20.88 -9.71 3.53
C GLU A 167 19.67 -10.60 3.33
N GLU A 168 19.90 -11.86 3.00
CA GLU A 168 18.83 -12.85 2.86
C GLU A 168 18.74 -13.69 4.14
N LYS A 169 17.78 -13.37 5.01
CA LYS A 169 17.58 -14.00 6.31
C LYS A 169 16.11 -14.35 6.55
N PRO A 170 15.83 -15.39 7.38
CA PRO A 170 14.45 -15.80 7.70
C PRO A 170 13.57 -14.69 8.28
N ASP A 171 14.18 -13.78 9.05
CA ASP A 171 13.47 -12.68 9.71
C ASP A 171 12.87 -11.64 8.75
N HIS A 172 13.27 -11.63 7.46
CA HIS A 172 12.60 -10.86 6.41
C HIS A 172 11.17 -11.33 6.14
N ALA A 173 10.88 -12.59 6.42
CA ALA A 173 9.55 -13.17 6.29
C ALA A 173 8.62 -12.84 7.48
N ASP A 174 9.14 -12.26 8.58
CA ASP A 174 8.33 -11.82 9.72
C ASP A 174 7.56 -10.55 9.36
N ARG A 175 6.45 -10.76 8.67
CA ARG A 175 5.53 -9.73 8.18
C ARG A 175 4.10 -10.07 8.54
N LEU A 176 3.33 -9.06 8.88
CA LEU A 176 1.89 -9.15 9.06
C LEU A 176 1.21 -8.88 7.72
N LEU A 177 0.66 -9.92 7.12
CA LEU A 177 -0.06 -9.82 5.86
C LEU A 177 -1.52 -9.41 6.11
N ILE A 178 -2.00 -8.48 5.29
CA ILE A 178 -3.38 -8.05 5.26
C ILE A 178 -3.89 -8.08 3.82
N ASP A 179 -5.13 -8.50 3.65
CA ASP A 179 -5.73 -8.67 2.32
C ASP A 179 -6.18 -7.36 1.69
N SER A 180 -6.38 -6.33 2.51
CA SER A 180 -6.82 -5.01 2.07
C SER A 180 -6.18 -3.91 2.91
N PRO A 181 -5.81 -2.75 2.33
CA PRO A 181 -5.36 -1.58 3.08
C PRO A 181 -6.46 -0.94 3.93
N VAL A 182 -7.73 -1.28 3.66
CA VAL A 182 -8.88 -0.83 4.45
C VAL A 182 -9.11 -1.81 5.59
N LEU A 183 -8.98 -1.33 6.82
CA LEU A 183 -9.15 -2.13 8.02
C LEU A 183 -10.48 -1.80 8.70
N SER A 184 -11.21 -2.84 9.13
CA SER A 184 -12.31 -2.65 10.07
C SER A 184 -11.77 -2.17 11.42
N THR A 185 -12.61 -1.52 12.21
CA THR A 185 -12.24 -1.08 13.58
C THR A 185 -11.68 -2.24 14.41
N ASN A 186 -12.22 -3.43 14.27
CA ASN A 186 -11.75 -4.62 14.98
C ASN A 186 -10.34 -5.03 14.55
N LYS A 187 -10.08 -5.10 13.24
CA LYS A 187 -8.72 -5.38 12.71
C LYS A 187 -7.71 -4.31 13.11
N PHE A 188 -8.14 -3.05 13.08
CA PHE A 188 -7.30 -1.93 13.49
C PHE A 188 -6.93 -2.01 14.97
N ASN A 189 -7.90 -2.25 15.85
CA ASN A 189 -7.64 -2.41 17.28
C ASN A 189 -6.69 -3.58 17.56
N GLN A 190 -6.87 -4.71 16.90
CA GLN A 190 -5.95 -5.85 17.02
C GLN A 190 -4.52 -5.52 16.59
N LEU A 191 -4.36 -4.73 15.53
CA LEU A 191 -3.04 -4.24 15.12
C LEU A 191 -2.40 -3.40 16.24
N LEU A 192 -3.19 -2.55 16.92
CA LEU A 192 -2.71 -1.72 18.02
C LEU A 192 -2.43 -2.53 19.31
N GLU A 193 -3.09 -3.67 19.50
CA GLU A 193 -2.89 -4.55 20.65
C GLU A 193 -1.68 -5.49 20.51
N MET A 194 -1.03 -5.51 19.34
CA MET A 194 0.15 -6.35 19.13
C MET A 194 1.34 -5.87 19.95
N ASP A 195 1.75 -6.70 20.92
CA ASP A 195 2.95 -6.46 21.75
C ASP A 195 4.18 -7.16 21.13
N ASP A 196 4.60 -6.65 19.96
CA ASP A 196 5.75 -7.15 19.24
C ASP A 196 6.56 -5.96 18.68
N PRO A 197 7.86 -5.86 18.98
CA PRO A 197 8.70 -4.77 18.48
C PRO A 197 8.71 -4.61 16.95
N ASN A 198 8.42 -5.68 16.19
CA ASN A 198 8.32 -5.63 14.73
C ASN A 198 7.08 -4.87 14.25
N TYR A 199 6.09 -4.65 15.13
CA TYR A 199 4.84 -3.92 14.85
C TYR A 199 4.63 -2.75 15.81
N ALA A 200 5.67 -2.34 16.55
CA ALA A 200 5.59 -1.25 17.52
C ALA A 200 4.99 0.01 16.88
N HIS A 201 3.89 0.47 17.43
CA HIS A 201 3.14 1.59 16.88
C HIS A 201 3.21 2.86 17.75
N THR A 202 2.78 3.97 17.20
CA THR A 202 2.46 5.22 17.89
C THR A 202 1.27 5.89 17.23
N ILE A 203 0.47 6.60 18.03
CA ILE A 203 -0.65 7.39 17.53
C ILE A 203 -0.25 8.86 17.62
N ILE A 204 -0.36 9.58 16.53
CA ILE A 204 -0.16 11.03 16.46
C ILE A 204 -1.53 11.67 16.29
N ASP A 205 -1.92 12.45 17.28
CA ASP A 205 -3.14 13.24 17.24
C ASP A 205 -2.96 14.41 16.25
N LEU A 206 -3.90 14.53 15.30
CA LEU A 206 -3.93 15.55 14.28
C LEU A 206 -4.73 16.80 14.70
N ASN A 207 -5.42 16.73 15.84
CA ASN A 207 -6.19 17.84 16.33
C ASN A 207 -5.28 18.96 16.85
N TYR A 208 -5.63 20.18 16.54
CA TYR A 208 -4.90 21.36 16.99
C TYR A 208 -5.83 22.54 17.27
N PRO A 209 -5.45 23.47 18.16
CA PRO A 209 -6.30 24.59 18.49
C PRO A 209 -6.43 25.56 17.31
N ALA A 210 -7.63 26.11 17.09
CA ALA A 210 -7.92 27.07 16.02
C ALA A 210 -7.05 28.35 16.10
N SER A 211 -6.42 28.61 17.23
CA SER A 211 -5.47 29.73 17.41
C SER A 211 -4.08 29.46 16.83
N SER A 212 -3.77 28.22 16.47
CA SER A 212 -2.49 27.85 15.85
C SER A 212 -2.57 27.91 14.32
N SER A 213 -1.42 27.95 13.65
CA SER A 213 -1.37 27.90 12.19
C SER A 213 -1.21 26.47 11.69
N LEU A 214 -1.88 26.13 10.59
CA LEU A 214 -1.78 24.84 9.94
C LEU A 214 -0.31 24.46 9.62
N GLN A 215 0.47 25.41 9.12
CA GLN A 215 1.88 25.16 8.78
C GLN A 215 2.68 24.69 10.01
N LYS A 216 2.57 25.41 11.11
CA LYS A 216 3.27 25.08 12.37
C LYS A 216 2.89 23.69 12.88
N GLU A 217 1.60 23.38 12.84
CA GLU A 217 1.11 22.07 13.31
C GLU A 217 1.51 20.91 12.39
N LEU A 218 1.52 21.12 11.07
CA LEU A 218 2.06 20.14 10.13
C LEU A 218 3.55 19.88 10.37
N GLU A 219 4.34 20.92 10.57
CA GLU A 219 5.77 20.77 10.92
C GLU A 219 5.94 19.97 12.22
N ALA A 220 5.11 20.21 13.23
CA ALA A 220 5.13 19.48 14.49
C ALA A 220 4.73 17.99 14.31
N VAL A 221 3.70 17.70 13.50
CA VAL A 221 3.32 16.31 13.16
C VAL A 221 4.45 15.59 12.44
N CYS A 222 5.08 16.23 11.45
CA CYS A 222 6.22 15.67 10.75
C CYS A 222 7.38 15.36 11.70
N GLN A 223 7.69 16.27 12.63
CA GLN A 223 8.74 16.06 13.61
C GLN A 223 8.42 14.90 14.56
N LYS A 224 7.18 14.81 15.07
CA LYS A 224 6.72 13.68 15.89
C LYS A 224 6.87 12.35 15.16
N ALA A 225 6.54 12.30 13.86
CA ALA A 225 6.68 11.10 13.04
C ALA A 225 8.16 10.69 12.89
N VAL A 226 9.05 11.64 12.61
CA VAL A 226 10.50 11.39 12.52
C VAL A 226 11.05 10.85 13.85
N ASP A 227 10.67 11.47 14.96
CA ASP A 227 11.11 11.05 16.28
C ASP A 227 10.58 9.67 16.65
N ALA A 228 9.34 9.36 16.29
CA ALA A 228 8.76 8.03 16.48
C ALA A 228 9.57 6.95 15.75
N VAL A 229 9.91 7.17 14.48
CA VAL A 229 10.74 6.22 13.71
C VAL A 229 12.12 6.07 14.32
N ARG A 230 12.77 7.17 14.72
CA ARG A 230 14.07 7.13 15.39
C ARG A 230 14.04 6.38 16.72
N ASN A 231 12.91 6.41 17.41
CA ASN A 231 12.65 5.64 18.63
C ASN A 231 12.14 4.21 18.37
N GLY A 232 12.29 3.71 17.16
CA GLY A 232 12.03 2.33 16.79
C GLY A 232 10.56 1.99 16.54
N LYS A 233 9.68 2.99 16.41
CA LYS A 233 8.29 2.74 15.98
C LYS A 233 8.25 2.35 14.51
N VAL A 234 7.40 1.39 14.18
CA VAL A 234 7.27 0.79 12.85
C VAL A 234 5.98 1.23 12.18
N VAL A 235 4.92 1.37 12.96
CA VAL A 235 3.61 1.81 12.49
C VAL A 235 3.28 3.17 13.09
N ILE A 236 3.00 4.14 12.24
CA ILE A 236 2.53 5.47 12.64
C ILE A 236 1.06 5.58 12.27
N VAL A 237 0.25 5.86 13.27
CA VAL A 237 -1.19 6.10 13.11
C VAL A 237 -1.43 7.59 13.23
N LEU A 238 -2.00 8.18 12.18
CA LEU A 238 -2.49 9.56 12.21
C LEU A 238 -3.98 9.51 12.57
N SER A 239 -4.39 10.22 13.60
CA SER A 239 -5.77 10.16 14.10
C SER A 239 -6.33 11.55 14.39
N ASP A 240 -7.53 11.79 13.93
CA ASP A 240 -8.35 12.98 14.22
C ASP A 240 -9.53 12.66 15.17
N ARG A 241 -9.53 11.47 15.78
CA ARG A 241 -10.65 10.95 16.59
C ARG A 241 -10.80 11.57 17.98
N GLN A 242 -9.87 12.39 18.42
CA GLN A 242 -9.87 12.97 19.77
C GLN A 242 -10.48 14.39 19.79
N ILE A 243 -11.52 14.58 19.01
CA ILE A 243 -12.28 15.83 18.95
C ILE A 243 -13.35 15.84 20.02
#